data_c48e7fe93ee839c436e27ed8e9591ee9
#
_entry.id   c48e7fe93ee839c436e27ed8e9591ee9
#
_cell.length_a   1.000
_cell.length_b   1.000
_cell.length_c   1.000
_cell.angle_alpha   90.00
_cell.angle_beta   90.00
_cell.angle_gamma   90.00
#
_symmetry.space_group_name_H-M   'P 1'
#
loop_
_entity.id
_entity.type
_entity.pdbx_description
1 polymer ?
#
loop_
_entity_poly.entity_id
_entity_poly.type
_entity_poly.pdbx_seq_one_letter_code
_entity_poly.pdbx_strand_id
1 'polypeptide(L)'
;WIRLGPLSFQPSEIAKICYIFAGAATLERLFHKRNLTLFIVLTGVCIGLLGLMSDFGTAAIFFVTFLVIAYMRSGDFATLSLICGGAVFGAGIILKFKPYILSRFASWGHAWEAASTTGYQQTRTMSAAASGGLLGMGAGNGWLHNVAAADTDLVFGMLCEEWGLLIAVLAVGAIITLAFFAARACRVGRSSFYTIAACAASSLLVFQTCLNVFGSVDLLPLTGVTFPFVSNGGSAMMSAWGLLAYLKATDTRENASFAIARKHQRRLTQAARRRVEPIGDPFGTEKEERHEEN
;
A
#
# COMPACT_ATOMS: atom_id res chain seq x y z
N TRP A 1 -4.29 -16.88 13.96
CA TRP A 1 -5.33 -17.28 13.03
C TRP A 1 -6.60 -17.68 13.79
N ILE A 2 -7.74 -17.08 13.41
CA ILE A 2 -9.06 -17.48 13.91
C ILE A 2 -9.64 -18.48 12.90
N ARG A 3 -9.98 -19.68 13.36
CA ARG A 3 -10.58 -20.71 12.52
C ARG A 3 -12.09 -20.79 12.83
N LEU A 4 -12.92 -20.57 11.82
CA LEU A 4 -14.37 -20.65 11.88
C LEU A 4 -14.82 -21.75 10.91
N GLY A 5 -14.73 -23.00 11.35
CA GLY A 5 -14.97 -24.16 10.49
C GLY A 5 -13.96 -24.25 9.33
N PRO A 6 -14.41 -24.26 8.06
CA PRO A 6 -13.51 -24.31 6.90
C PRO A 6 -12.80 -22.98 6.60
N LEU A 7 -13.25 -21.88 7.21
CA LEU A 7 -12.69 -20.56 6.99
C LEU A 7 -11.62 -20.26 8.03
N SER A 8 -10.43 -19.86 7.55
CA SER A 8 -9.37 -19.32 8.40
C SER A 8 -9.22 -17.82 8.13
N PHE A 9 -9.16 -17.04 9.19
CA PHE A 9 -9.09 -15.60 9.13
C PHE A 9 -7.92 -15.08 9.96
N GLN A 10 -7.15 -14.18 9.39
CA GLN A 10 -6.05 -13.52 10.07
C GLN A 10 -6.46 -12.08 10.47
N PRO A 11 -6.68 -11.80 11.77
CA PRO A 11 -7.15 -10.49 12.20
C PRO A 11 -6.21 -9.34 11.83
N SER A 12 -4.90 -9.59 11.74
CA SER A 12 -3.91 -8.57 11.37
C SER A 12 -4.15 -8.01 9.95
N GLU A 13 -4.80 -8.77 9.05
CA GLU A 13 -5.14 -8.29 7.71
C GLU A 13 -6.17 -7.16 7.74
N ILE A 14 -7.22 -7.29 8.54
CA ILE A 14 -8.17 -6.19 8.76
C ILE A 14 -7.54 -5.08 9.57
N ALA A 15 -6.75 -5.43 10.59
CA ALA A 15 -6.07 -4.44 11.42
C ALA A 15 -5.18 -3.50 10.59
N LYS A 16 -4.51 -3.97 9.54
CA LYS A 16 -3.73 -3.14 8.59
C LYS A 16 -4.61 -2.06 7.93
N ILE A 17 -5.79 -2.42 7.45
CA ILE A 17 -6.73 -1.48 6.82
C ILE A 17 -7.22 -0.45 7.84
N CYS A 18 -7.70 -0.91 9.00
CA CYS A 18 -8.17 -0.04 10.07
C CYS A 18 -7.06 0.92 10.54
N TYR A 19 -5.82 0.45 10.61
CA TYR A 19 -4.67 1.23 11.02
C TYR A 19 -4.37 2.38 10.04
N ILE A 20 -4.41 2.12 8.73
CA ILE A 20 -4.24 3.16 7.69
C ILE A 20 -5.28 4.26 7.87
N PHE A 21 -6.56 3.88 8.00
CA PHE A 21 -7.65 4.86 8.13
C PHE A 21 -7.60 5.60 9.48
N ALA A 22 -7.28 4.91 10.57
CA ALA A 22 -7.11 5.54 11.87
C ALA A 22 -5.96 6.56 11.86
N GLY A 23 -4.82 6.21 11.25
CA GLY A 23 -3.67 7.10 11.10
C GLY A 23 -4.00 8.33 10.24
N ALA A 24 -4.63 8.13 9.09
CA ALA A 24 -5.03 9.22 8.22
C ALA A 24 -6.06 10.16 8.88
N ALA A 25 -7.06 9.60 9.58
CA ALA A 25 -8.10 10.38 10.28
C ALA A 25 -7.55 11.15 11.49
N THR A 26 -6.65 10.55 12.24
CA THR A 26 -6.02 11.18 13.40
C THR A 26 -5.22 12.41 13.02
N LEU A 27 -4.64 12.39 11.81
CA LEU A 27 -3.75 13.43 11.32
C LEU A 27 -4.45 14.49 10.44
N GLU A 28 -5.69 14.27 10.02
CA GLU A 28 -6.48 15.25 9.28
C GLU A 28 -6.90 16.44 10.16
N ARG A 29 -7.28 16.18 11.41
CA ARG A 29 -7.75 17.22 12.34
C ARG A 29 -6.56 17.96 12.95
N LEU A 30 -6.49 19.25 12.63
CA LEU A 30 -5.48 20.21 13.06
C LEU A 30 -5.01 20.05 14.52
N PHE A 31 -3.68 19.86 14.67
CA PHE A 31 -2.84 20.23 15.83
C PHE A 31 -3.22 19.77 17.25
N HIS A 32 -3.94 18.68 17.44
CA HIS A 32 -3.99 18.12 18.78
C HIS A 32 -2.80 17.16 19.00
N LYS A 33 -1.76 17.64 19.70
CA LYS A 33 -0.62 16.80 20.17
C LYS A 33 -1.09 15.48 20.79
N ARG A 34 -2.23 15.50 21.46
CA ARG A 34 -2.88 14.34 22.04
C ARG A 34 -3.21 13.25 21.01
N ASN A 35 -3.70 13.60 19.82
CA ASN A 35 -4.07 12.63 18.79
C ASN A 35 -2.82 11.95 18.19
N LEU A 36 -1.75 12.69 17.97
CA LEU A 36 -0.48 12.15 17.52
C LEU A 36 0.09 11.18 18.57
N THR A 37 0.09 11.58 19.86
CA THR A 37 0.56 10.71 20.94
C THR A 37 -0.26 9.42 21.01
N LEU A 38 -1.59 9.50 20.91
CA LEU A 38 -2.46 8.32 20.86
C LEU A 38 -2.14 7.41 19.68
N PHE A 39 -1.86 7.95 18.51
CA PHE A 39 -1.49 7.16 17.33
C PHE A 39 -0.12 6.50 17.50
N ILE A 40 0.86 7.19 18.09
CA ILE A 40 2.18 6.61 18.43
C ILE A 40 2.00 5.46 19.43
N VAL A 41 1.21 5.67 20.49
CA VAL A 41 0.93 4.63 21.49
C VAL A 41 0.21 3.44 20.85
N LEU A 42 -0.80 3.67 20.02
CA LEU A 42 -1.50 2.61 19.29
C LEU A 42 -0.53 1.81 18.41
N THR A 43 0.37 2.50 17.68
CA THR A 43 1.40 1.86 16.86
C THR A 43 2.34 1.00 17.72
N GLY A 44 2.81 1.56 18.84
CA GLY A 44 3.67 0.83 19.80
C GLY A 44 2.99 -0.42 20.35
N VAL A 45 1.71 -0.34 20.69
CA VAL A 45 0.92 -1.48 21.16
C VAL A 45 0.77 -2.53 20.05
N CYS A 46 0.41 -2.12 18.83
CA CYS A 46 0.28 -3.06 17.70
C CYS A 46 1.59 -3.78 17.40
N ILE A 47 2.69 -3.05 17.29
CA ILE A 47 4.02 -3.63 17.02
C ILE A 47 4.47 -4.52 18.20
N GLY A 48 4.23 -4.09 19.43
CA GLY A 48 4.55 -4.87 20.63
C GLY A 48 3.80 -6.20 20.67
N LEU A 49 2.49 -6.19 20.42
CA LEU A 49 1.67 -7.40 20.36
C LEU A 49 2.14 -8.35 19.23
N LEU A 50 2.38 -7.83 18.03
CA LEU A 50 2.89 -8.60 16.90
C LEU A 50 4.28 -9.19 17.21
N GLY A 51 5.15 -8.43 17.86
CA GLY A 51 6.45 -8.90 18.33
C GLY A 51 6.33 -10.03 19.37
N LEU A 52 5.37 -9.94 20.30
CA LEU A 52 5.08 -11.03 21.25
C LEU A 52 4.58 -12.29 20.56
N MET A 53 3.79 -12.14 19.48
CA MET A 53 3.30 -13.24 18.65
C MET A 53 4.36 -13.76 17.65
N SER A 54 5.56 -13.18 17.64
CA SER A 54 6.65 -13.52 16.72
C SER A 54 6.32 -13.28 15.23
N ASP A 55 5.35 -12.40 14.94
CA ASP A 55 4.98 -11.97 13.60
C ASP A 55 5.75 -10.68 13.24
N PHE A 56 7.05 -10.84 12.97
CA PHE A 56 7.94 -9.72 12.68
C PHE A 56 7.68 -9.11 11.30
N GLY A 57 7.21 -9.92 10.35
CA GLY A 57 6.85 -9.44 9.01
C GLY A 57 5.72 -8.44 9.06
N THR A 58 4.63 -8.80 9.71
CA THR A 58 3.49 -7.89 9.91
C THR A 58 3.86 -6.69 10.78
N ALA A 59 4.69 -6.87 11.82
CA ALA A 59 5.19 -5.77 12.63
C ALA A 59 6.00 -4.76 11.83
N ALA A 60 6.88 -5.22 10.91
CA ALA A 60 7.63 -4.36 10.00
C ALA A 60 6.72 -3.60 9.04
N ILE A 61 5.64 -4.25 8.54
CA ILE A 61 4.64 -3.59 7.68
C ILE A 61 3.94 -2.45 8.44
N PHE A 62 3.50 -2.69 9.69
CA PHE A 62 2.90 -1.64 10.51
C PHE A 62 3.88 -0.50 10.76
N PHE A 63 5.14 -0.82 11.04
CA PHE A 63 6.17 0.17 11.28
C PHE A 63 6.45 1.05 10.06
N VAL A 64 6.64 0.45 8.88
CA VAL A 64 6.86 1.22 7.64
C VAL A 64 5.63 2.04 7.27
N THR A 65 4.44 1.49 7.45
CA THR A 65 3.19 2.24 7.24
C THR A 65 3.11 3.44 8.19
N PHE A 66 3.50 3.27 9.46
CA PHE A 66 3.61 4.36 10.42
C PHE A 66 4.60 5.44 9.96
N LEU A 67 5.79 5.04 9.49
CA LEU A 67 6.80 5.98 9.00
C LEU A 67 6.27 6.82 7.83
N VAL A 68 5.58 6.18 6.88
CA VAL A 68 4.96 6.90 5.74
C VAL A 68 3.92 7.91 6.21
N ILE A 69 3.02 7.51 7.11
CA ILE A 69 1.99 8.38 7.67
C ILE A 69 2.65 9.53 8.45
N ALA A 70 3.65 9.25 9.28
CA ALA A 70 4.39 10.24 10.06
C ALA A 70 5.13 11.24 9.16
N TYR A 71 5.78 10.75 8.10
CA TYR A 71 6.48 11.59 7.13
C TYR A 71 5.51 12.49 6.34
N MET A 72 4.43 11.93 5.83
CA MET A 72 3.39 12.69 5.11
C MET A 72 2.81 13.82 5.97
N ARG A 73 2.85 13.65 7.28
CA ARG A 73 2.36 14.62 8.24
C ARG A 73 3.39 15.67 8.64
N SER A 74 4.59 15.23 9.01
CA SER A 74 5.63 16.12 9.54
C SER A 74 6.39 16.86 8.44
N GLY A 75 6.59 16.21 7.29
CA GLY A 75 7.46 16.70 6.23
C GLY A 75 8.93 16.81 6.67
N ASP A 76 9.27 16.32 7.86
CA ASP A 76 10.56 16.52 8.52
C ASP A 76 11.31 15.20 8.67
N PHE A 77 12.50 15.14 8.05
CA PHE A 77 13.39 13.99 8.14
C PHE A 77 14.01 13.80 9.53
N ALA A 78 14.16 14.86 10.33
CA ALA A 78 14.72 14.75 11.67
C ALA A 78 13.77 13.97 12.59
N THR A 79 12.48 14.25 12.50
CA THR A 79 11.44 13.47 13.21
C THR A 79 11.47 12.01 12.79
N LEU A 80 11.61 11.73 11.50
CA LEU A 80 11.69 10.36 10.98
C LEU A 80 12.93 9.63 11.52
N SER A 81 14.09 10.30 11.50
CA SER A 81 15.35 9.75 12.04
C SER A 81 15.24 9.43 13.53
N LEU A 82 14.59 10.30 14.31
CA LEU A 82 14.35 10.08 15.74
C LEU A 82 13.47 8.85 16.00
N ILE A 83 12.40 8.70 15.21
CA ILE A 83 11.51 7.53 15.28
C ILE A 83 12.28 6.25 14.92
N CYS A 84 13.05 6.25 13.84
CA CYS A 84 13.85 5.11 13.42
C CYS A 84 14.92 4.76 14.47
N GLY A 85 15.60 5.76 15.05
CA GLY A 85 16.56 5.57 16.11
C GLY A 85 15.94 4.93 17.36
N GLY A 86 14.77 5.41 17.76
CA GLY A 86 13.99 4.83 18.86
C GLY A 86 13.55 3.39 18.59
N ALA A 87 13.16 3.09 17.36
CA ALA A 87 12.78 1.73 16.95
C ALA A 87 13.96 0.76 16.95
N VAL A 88 15.11 1.18 16.44
CA VAL A 88 16.36 0.38 16.47
C VAL A 88 16.78 0.11 17.91
N PHE A 89 16.72 1.11 18.77
CA PHE A 89 17.01 0.97 20.21
C PHE A 89 16.03 -0.02 20.87
N GLY A 90 14.73 0.13 20.64
CA GLY A 90 13.70 -0.78 21.15
C GLY A 90 13.88 -2.21 20.63
N ALA A 91 14.20 -2.39 19.34
CA ALA A 91 14.50 -3.69 18.75
C ALA A 91 15.73 -4.33 19.42
N GLY A 92 16.78 -3.56 19.67
CA GLY A 92 17.98 -4.03 20.40
C GLY A 92 17.63 -4.56 21.81
N ILE A 93 16.75 -3.87 22.53
CA ILE A 93 16.25 -4.34 23.84
C ILE A 93 15.49 -5.66 23.68
N ILE A 94 14.57 -5.77 22.72
CA ILE A 94 13.78 -6.99 22.48
C ILE A 94 14.69 -8.18 22.13
N LEU A 95 15.69 -7.98 21.27
CA LEU A 95 16.67 -9.01 20.89
C LEU A 95 17.46 -9.52 22.10
N LYS A 96 17.80 -8.65 23.05
CA LYS A 96 18.47 -9.04 24.29
C LYS A 96 17.63 -9.96 25.18
N PHE A 97 16.31 -9.75 25.21
CA PHE A 97 15.38 -10.55 26.03
C PHE A 97 14.83 -11.79 25.31
N LYS A 98 14.90 -11.83 23.97
CA LYS A 98 14.36 -12.95 23.16
C LYS A 98 15.39 -13.45 22.15
N PRO A 99 16.42 -14.20 22.61
CA PRO A 99 17.52 -14.64 21.74
C PRO A 99 17.09 -15.58 20.61
N TYR A 100 15.93 -16.26 20.70
CA TYR A 100 15.42 -17.11 19.63
C TYR A 100 15.11 -16.31 18.34
N ILE A 101 14.89 -15.00 18.43
CA ILE A 101 14.71 -14.13 17.26
C ILE A 101 15.99 -14.08 16.45
N LEU A 102 17.16 -14.09 17.13
CA LEU A 102 18.45 -14.11 16.49
C LEU A 102 18.66 -15.36 15.63
N SER A 103 18.07 -16.50 16.02
CA SER A 103 18.19 -17.74 15.22
C SER A 103 17.50 -17.62 13.85
N ARG A 104 16.45 -16.82 13.71
CA ARG A 104 15.82 -16.53 12.41
C ARG A 104 16.68 -15.64 11.52
N PHE A 105 17.48 -14.77 12.14
CA PHE A 105 18.45 -13.95 11.42
C PHE A 105 19.77 -14.69 11.15
N ALA A 106 20.05 -15.80 11.86
CA ALA A 106 21.29 -16.56 11.71
C ALA A 106 21.43 -17.21 10.33
N SER A 107 20.32 -17.55 9.66
CA SER A 107 20.35 -18.10 8.30
C SER A 107 20.29 -17.03 7.20
N TRP A 108 20.10 -15.77 7.56
CA TRP A 108 19.99 -14.69 6.59
C TRP A 108 21.35 -14.44 5.89
N GLY A 109 21.32 -14.45 4.57
CA GLY A 109 22.51 -14.35 3.71
C GLY A 109 23.36 -15.63 3.67
N HIS A 110 22.99 -16.68 4.47
CA HIS A 110 23.69 -17.95 4.57
C HIS A 110 22.75 -19.15 4.40
N ALA A 111 21.62 -18.96 3.66
CA ALA A 111 20.60 -19.98 3.50
C ALA A 111 21.15 -21.29 2.94
N TRP A 112 22.15 -21.23 2.06
CA TRP A 112 22.79 -22.41 1.47
C TRP A 112 23.63 -23.23 2.48
N GLU A 113 24.22 -22.61 3.47
CA GLU A 113 24.97 -23.29 4.53
C GLU A 113 24.01 -24.03 5.49
N ALA A 114 22.79 -23.50 5.64
CA ALA A 114 21.72 -24.06 6.46
C ALA A 114 20.61 -24.73 5.64
N ALA A 115 20.90 -25.23 4.43
CA ALA A 115 19.94 -25.73 3.46
C ALA A 115 19.05 -26.89 3.95
N SER A 116 19.50 -27.66 4.95
CA SER A 116 18.74 -28.76 5.56
C SER A 116 17.95 -28.35 6.79
N THR A 117 18.08 -27.11 7.27
CA THR A 117 17.48 -26.62 8.52
C THR A 117 16.70 -25.33 8.29
N THR A 118 17.19 -24.20 8.82
CA THR A 118 16.52 -22.89 8.78
C THR A 118 16.48 -22.26 7.39
N GLY A 119 17.43 -22.59 6.51
CA GLY A 119 17.50 -22.11 5.13
C GLY A 119 16.74 -22.98 4.11
N TYR A 120 16.08 -24.07 4.54
CA TYR A 120 15.46 -25.02 3.65
C TYR A 120 14.44 -24.39 2.68
N GLN A 121 13.52 -23.60 3.19
CA GLN A 121 12.49 -22.96 2.35
C GLN A 121 13.10 -22.00 1.33
N GLN A 122 14.05 -21.17 1.73
CA GLN A 122 14.70 -20.20 0.86
C GLN A 122 15.53 -20.87 -0.24
N THR A 123 16.33 -21.88 0.12
CA THR A 123 17.14 -22.61 -0.86
C THR A 123 16.30 -23.35 -1.88
N ARG A 124 15.20 -23.97 -1.44
CA ARG A 124 14.22 -24.60 -2.35
C ARG A 124 13.57 -23.59 -3.27
N THR A 125 13.15 -22.44 -2.73
CA THR A 125 12.54 -21.36 -3.52
C THR A 125 13.50 -20.79 -4.56
N MET A 126 14.76 -20.54 -4.20
CA MET A 126 15.79 -20.07 -5.14
C MET A 126 16.07 -21.11 -6.23
N SER A 127 16.15 -22.40 -5.86
CA SER A 127 16.35 -23.49 -6.82
C SER A 127 15.17 -23.60 -7.80
N ALA A 128 13.94 -23.51 -7.30
CA ALA A 128 12.73 -23.56 -8.12
C ALA A 128 12.67 -22.34 -9.06
N ALA A 129 12.92 -21.14 -8.56
CA ALA A 129 12.96 -19.94 -9.38
C ALA A 129 14.02 -20.02 -10.48
N ALA A 130 15.20 -20.59 -10.18
CA ALA A 130 16.23 -20.81 -11.18
C ALA A 130 15.83 -21.84 -12.25
N SER A 131 15.12 -22.91 -11.87
CA SER A 131 14.65 -23.94 -12.81
C SER A 131 13.62 -23.41 -13.81
N GLY A 132 12.77 -22.45 -13.40
CA GLY A 132 11.77 -21.85 -14.28
C GLY A 132 12.36 -20.95 -15.38
N GLY A 133 13.56 -20.41 -15.18
CA GLY A 133 14.20 -19.53 -16.16
C GLY A 133 13.36 -18.28 -16.50
N LEU A 134 13.42 -17.84 -17.75
CA LEU A 134 12.68 -16.65 -18.19
C LEU A 134 11.19 -16.89 -18.46
N LEU A 135 10.83 -18.06 -18.99
CA LEU A 135 9.50 -18.37 -19.51
C LEU A 135 8.71 -19.36 -18.63
N GLY A 136 9.34 -19.96 -17.63
CA GLY A 136 8.73 -20.95 -16.76
C GLY A 136 8.70 -22.37 -17.34
N MET A 137 8.43 -23.33 -16.46
CA MET A 137 8.29 -24.77 -16.82
C MET A 137 6.86 -25.12 -17.25
N GLY A 138 5.94 -24.19 -17.15
CA GLY A 138 4.52 -24.37 -17.40
C GLY A 138 3.71 -24.56 -16.11
N ALA A 139 2.46 -24.10 -16.13
CA ALA A 139 1.57 -24.16 -14.98
C ALA A 139 1.35 -25.61 -14.50
N GLY A 140 1.53 -25.83 -13.21
CA GLY A 140 1.40 -27.13 -12.55
C GLY A 140 2.56 -28.10 -12.77
N ASN A 141 3.60 -27.73 -13.50
CA ASN A 141 4.79 -28.55 -13.71
C ASN A 141 5.91 -28.25 -12.69
N GLY A 142 5.71 -27.27 -11.82
CA GLY A 142 6.62 -26.94 -10.77
C GLY A 142 6.65 -28.01 -9.67
N TRP A 143 7.72 -28.11 -8.93
CA TRP A 143 7.87 -29.00 -7.79
C TRP A 143 7.83 -28.27 -6.43
N LEU A 144 7.91 -26.94 -6.44
CA LEU A 144 7.96 -26.13 -5.21
C LEU A 144 6.67 -26.29 -4.38
N HIS A 145 5.55 -26.62 -5.00
CA HIS A 145 4.27 -26.89 -4.32
C HIS A 145 4.36 -27.98 -3.23
N ASN A 146 5.39 -28.84 -3.27
CA ASN A 146 5.63 -29.85 -2.24
C ASN A 146 6.31 -29.26 -0.97
N VAL A 147 6.74 -28.00 -1.02
CA VAL A 147 7.34 -27.32 0.13
C VAL A 147 6.26 -26.63 0.95
N ALA A 148 6.36 -26.70 2.26
CA ALA A 148 5.40 -26.07 3.15
C ALA A 148 5.32 -24.54 2.90
N ALA A 149 4.09 -24.00 2.84
CA ALA A 149 3.78 -22.60 2.59
C ALA A 149 4.24 -22.06 1.22
N ALA A 150 4.40 -22.95 0.24
CA ALA A 150 4.80 -22.56 -1.11
C ALA A 150 3.80 -21.60 -1.76
N ASP A 151 2.52 -21.87 -1.60
CA ASP A 151 1.39 -21.11 -2.17
C ASP A 151 1.07 -19.81 -1.41
N THR A 152 1.68 -19.59 -0.26
CA THR A 152 1.48 -18.40 0.57
C THR A 152 2.72 -17.54 0.64
N ASP A 153 3.75 -18.01 1.35
CA ASP A 153 4.92 -17.22 1.71
C ASP A 153 6.03 -17.27 0.65
N LEU A 154 6.07 -18.37 -0.13
CA LEU A 154 7.09 -18.62 -1.16
C LEU A 154 6.53 -18.50 -2.58
N VAL A 155 5.34 -17.94 -2.72
CA VAL A 155 4.61 -17.87 -3.99
C VAL A 155 5.38 -17.15 -5.11
N PHE A 156 6.27 -16.22 -4.78
CA PHE A 156 7.15 -15.60 -5.76
C PHE A 156 8.04 -16.64 -6.45
N GLY A 157 8.57 -17.60 -5.69
CA GLY A 157 9.34 -18.72 -6.26
C GLY A 157 8.51 -19.63 -7.15
N MET A 158 7.27 -19.97 -6.73
CA MET A 158 6.33 -20.72 -7.59
C MET A 158 6.01 -19.98 -8.88
N LEU A 159 5.80 -18.66 -8.80
CA LEU A 159 5.53 -17.83 -9.96
C LEU A 159 6.72 -17.83 -10.93
N CYS A 160 7.95 -17.74 -10.39
CA CYS A 160 9.17 -17.85 -11.21
C CYS A 160 9.32 -19.24 -11.83
N GLU A 161 9.04 -20.32 -11.08
CA GLU A 161 9.17 -21.69 -11.53
C GLU A 161 8.19 -22.02 -12.64
N GLU A 162 6.91 -21.74 -12.46
CA GLU A 162 5.86 -22.16 -13.38
C GLU A 162 5.65 -21.19 -14.56
N TRP A 163 5.69 -19.89 -14.26
CA TRP A 163 5.38 -18.83 -15.26
C TRP A 163 6.60 -18.05 -15.72
N GLY A 164 7.73 -18.27 -15.07
CA GLY A 164 9.00 -17.65 -15.43
C GLY A 164 9.22 -16.28 -14.77
N LEU A 165 10.49 -15.88 -14.81
CA LEU A 165 10.95 -14.63 -14.22
C LEU A 165 10.27 -13.40 -14.86
N LEU A 166 9.95 -13.45 -16.15
CA LEU A 166 9.30 -12.35 -16.86
C LEU A 166 7.94 -12.01 -16.24
N ILE A 167 7.10 -13.01 -16.02
CA ILE A 167 5.77 -12.82 -15.39
C ILE A 167 5.91 -12.39 -13.94
N ALA A 168 6.87 -12.96 -13.20
CA ALA A 168 7.13 -12.56 -11.82
C ALA A 168 7.53 -11.07 -11.71
N VAL A 169 8.41 -10.59 -12.58
CA VAL A 169 8.81 -9.17 -12.63
C VAL A 169 7.64 -8.27 -13.05
N LEU A 170 6.81 -8.70 -13.99
CA LEU A 170 5.61 -7.96 -14.37
C LEU A 170 4.61 -7.84 -13.20
N ALA A 171 4.44 -8.91 -12.40
CA ALA A 171 3.57 -8.86 -11.22
C ALA A 171 4.10 -7.87 -10.16
N VAL A 172 5.40 -7.84 -9.89
CA VAL A 172 6.04 -6.84 -9.03
C VAL A 172 5.86 -5.43 -9.62
N GLY A 173 6.11 -5.27 -10.91
CA GLY A 173 5.95 -3.99 -11.62
C GLY A 173 4.53 -3.44 -11.55
N ALA A 174 3.51 -4.31 -11.61
CA ALA A 174 2.11 -3.92 -11.45
C ALA A 174 1.83 -3.31 -10.05
N ILE A 175 2.41 -3.87 -8.99
CA ILE A 175 2.27 -3.31 -7.64
C ILE A 175 3.02 -1.99 -7.50
N ILE A 176 4.21 -1.88 -8.10
CA ILE A 176 4.97 -0.63 -8.10
C ILE A 176 4.21 0.48 -8.85
N THR A 177 3.51 0.15 -9.95
CA THR A 177 2.68 1.14 -10.65
C THR A 177 1.52 1.67 -9.80
N LEU A 178 0.95 0.87 -8.89
CA LEU A 178 -0.03 1.36 -7.92
C LEU A 178 0.56 2.43 -6.99
N ALA A 179 1.82 2.29 -6.58
CA ALA A 179 2.49 3.29 -5.75
C ALA A 179 2.73 4.60 -6.53
N PHE A 180 3.13 4.53 -7.79
CA PHE A 180 3.24 5.71 -8.64
C PHE A 180 1.88 6.38 -8.86
N PHE A 181 0.84 5.60 -9.05
CA PHE A 181 -0.53 6.11 -9.17
C PHE A 181 -0.96 6.84 -7.89
N ALA A 182 -0.76 6.24 -6.71
CA ALA A 182 -1.07 6.87 -5.44
C ALA A 182 -0.23 8.15 -5.20
N ALA A 183 1.06 8.13 -5.52
CA ALA A 183 1.92 9.30 -5.41
C ALA A 183 1.48 10.45 -6.34
N ARG A 184 0.95 10.12 -7.53
CA ARG A 184 0.37 11.12 -8.43
C ARG A 184 -0.94 11.69 -7.88
N ALA A 185 -1.84 10.84 -7.37
CA ALA A 185 -3.09 11.26 -6.74
C ALA A 185 -2.83 12.19 -5.54
N CYS A 186 -1.75 11.96 -4.79
CA CYS A 186 -1.35 12.80 -3.67
C CYS A 186 -1.02 14.25 -4.04
N ARG A 187 -0.52 14.49 -5.25
CA ARG A 187 -0.16 15.86 -5.71
C ARG A 187 -1.38 16.70 -6.05
N VAL A 188 -2.52 16.08 -6.30
CA VAL A 188 -3.74 16.74 -6.79
C VAL A 188 -4.88 16.67 -5.75
N GLY A 189 -4.74 15.84 -4.72
CA GLY A 189 -5.77 15.58 -3.73
C GLY A 189 -6.12 16.80 -2.88
N ARG A 190 -7.43 17.06 -2.72
CA ARG A 190 -7.97 18.20 -1.94
C ARG A 190 -8.01 17.95 -0.42
N SER A 191 -8.03 16.69 0.02
CA SER A 191 -8.11 16.31 1.44
C SER A 191 -6.88 15.54 1.85
N SER A 192 -6.24 16.00 2.92
CA SER A 192 -5.09 15.34 3.53
C SER A 192 -5.38 13.88 3.92
N PHE A 193 -6.62 13.60 4.36
CA PHE A 193 -7.03 12.23 4.71
C PHE A 193 -6.87 11.25 3.54
N TYR A 194 -7.47 11.56 2.39
CA TYR A 194 -7.40 10.67 1.23
C TYR A 194 -5.98 10.51 0.71
N THR A 195 -5.21 11.58 0.72
CA THR A 195 -3.81 11.60 0.31
C THR A 195 -2.95 10.71 1.21
N ILE A 196 -3.03 10.89 2.52
CA ILE A 196 -2.24 10.12 3.50
C ILE A 196 -2.63 8.65 3.44
N ALA A 197 -3.94 8.34 3.42
CA ALA A 197 -4.41 6.95 3.37
C ALA A 197 -4.03 6.26 2.06
N ALA A 198 -4.07 6.94 0.91
CA ALA A 198 -3.66 6.37 -0.37
C ALA A 198 -2.15 6.08 -0.41
N CYS A 199 -1.31 7.01 0.08
CA CYS A 199 0.13 6.79 0.19
C CYS A 199 0.46 5.66 1.16
N ALA A 200 -0.21 5.60 2.31
CA ALA A 200 -0.01 4.53 3.30
C ALA A 200 -0.42 3.17 2.73
N ALA A 201 -1.58 3.08 2.06
CA ALA A 201 -2.07 1.84 1.44
C ALA A 201 -1.12 1.32 0.35
N SER A 202 -0.68 2.19 -0.56
CA SER A 202 0.24 1.80 -1.62
C SER A 202 1.62 1.42 -1.09
N SER A 203 2.15 2.15 -0.11
CA SER A 203 3.43 1.84 0.54
C SER A 203 3.38 0.50 1.27
N LEU A 204 2.25 0.18 1.91
CA LEU A 204 2.02 -1.11 2.55
C LEU A 204 2.11 -2.24 1.53
N LEU A 205 1.40 -2.14 0.40
CA LEU A 205 1.41 -3.16 -0.64
C LEU A 205 2.81 -3.35 -1.23
N VAL A 206 3.51 -2.26 -1.53
CA VAL A 206 4.89 -2.32 -2.05
C VAL A 206 5.83 -2.95 -1.04
N PHE A 207 5.80 -2.52 0.22
CA PHE A 207 6.69 -3.05 1.24
C PHE A 207 6.40 -4.53 1.54
N GLN A 208 5.13 -4.93 1.57
CA GLN A 208 4.72 -6.33 1.69
C GLN A 208 5.26 -7.17 0.53
N THR A 209 5.20 -6.66 -0.70
CA THR A 209 5.82 -7.29 -1.88
C THR A 209 7.33 -7.42 -1.73
N CYS A 210 8.02 -6.36 -1.29
CA CYS A 210 9.45 -6.40 -1.05
C CYS A 210 9.85 -7.46 -0.03
N LEU A 211 9.10 -7.56 1.08
CA LEU A 211 9.36 -8.59 2.10
C LEU A 211 9.19 -10.01 1.55
N ASN A 212 8.16 -10.26 0.74
CA ASN A 212 7.95 -11.57 0.12
C ASN A 212 9.04 -11.91 -0.90
N VAL A 213 9.29 -11.02 -1.86
CA VAL A 213 10.27 -11.23 -2.93
C VAL A 213 11.68 -11.36 -2.37
N PHE A 214 12.14 -10.40 -1.59
CA PHE A 214 13.50 -10.40 -1.06
C PHE A 214 13.72 -11.45 0.03
N GLY A 215 12.66 -11.79 0.80
CA GLY A 215 12.70 -12.90 1.73
C GLY A 215 12.84 -14.26 1.02
N SER A 216 12.18 -14.41 -0.13
CA SER A 216 12.24 -15.63 -0.95
C SER A 216 13.62 -15.89 -1.56
N VAL A 217 14.39 -14.83 -1.85
CA VAL A 217 15.72 -14.90 -2.49
C VAL A 217 16.87 -14.63 -1.51
N ASP A 218 16.64 -14.75 -0.20
CA ASP A 218 17.64 -14.57 0.87
C ASP A 218 18.32 -13.18 0.94
N LEU A 219 17.73 -12.16 0.31
CA LEU A 219 18.17 -10.78 0.48
C LEU A 219 17.63 -10.13 1.75
N LEU A 220 16.48 -10.59 2.23
CA LEU A 220 15.92 -10.26 3.54
C LEU A 220 15.61 -11.55 4.30
N PRO A 221 15.48 -11.49 5.64
CA PRO A 221 15.01 -12.63 6.41
C PRO A 221 13.63 -13.07 5.95
N LEU A 222 13.37 -14.36 5.85
CA LEU A 222 12.06 -14.89 5.51
C LEU A 222 11.07 -14.60 6.64
N THR A 223 10.08 -13.77 6.38
CA THR A 223 9.15 -13.27 7.39
C THR A 223 7.77 -13.91 7.34
N GLY A 224 7.48 -14.76 6.36
CA GLY A 224 6.16 -15.39 6.21
C GLY A 224 5.05 -14.41 5.80
N VAL A 225 5.39 -13.39 5.05
CA VAL A 225 4.43 -12.39 4.56
C VAL A 225 3.97 -12.76 3.15
N THR A 226 2.66 -12.68 2.92
CA THR A 226 2.04 -13.01 1.63
C THR A 226 2.37 -11.98 0.54
N PHE A 227 2.46 -12.43 -0.72
CA PHE A 227 2.57 -11.56 -1.89
C PHE A 227 1.18 -11.03 -2.26
N PRO A 228 0.95 -9.72 -2.25
CA PRO A 228 -0.37 -9.15 -2.54
C PRO A 228 -0.91 -9.58 -3.90
N PHE A 229 -2.20 -9.93 -3.96
CA PHE A 229 -2.94 -10.37 -5.15
C PHE A 229 -2.52 -11.73 -5.74
N VAL A 230 -1.47 -12.36 -5.25
CA VAL A 230 -0.92 -13.60 -5.83
C VAL A 230 -0.99 -14.77 -4.85
N SER A 231 -0.65 -14.55 -3.57
CA SER A 231 -0.66 -15.61 -2.55
C SER A 231 -2.04 -16.17 -2.30
N ASN A 232 -2.10 -17.48 -2.07
CA ASN A 232 -3.32 -18.20 -1.66
C ASN A 232 -3.65 -17.95 -0.18
N GLY A 233 -4.11 -16.74 0.12
CA GLY A 233 -4.47 -16.33 1.47
C GLY A 233 -5.80 -15.57 1.45
N GLY A 234 -6.92 -16.22 1.85
CA GLY A 234 -8.25 -15.62 1.73
C GLY A 234 -8.37 -14.23 2.40
N SER A 235 -7.94 -14.09 3.65
CA SER A 235 -7.97 -12.80 4.36
C SER A 235 -6.98 -11.79 3.78
N ALA A 236 -5.79 -12.23 3.36
CA ALA A 236 -4.79 -11.38 2.74
C ALA A 236 -5.26 -10.88 1.37
N MET A 237 -5.89 -11.74 0.58
CA MET A 237 -6.48 -11.38 -0.71
C MET A 237 -7.61 -10.36 -0.55
N MET A 238 -8.53 -10.56 0.40
CA MET A 238 -9.60 -9.58 0.69
C MET A 238 -9.02 -8.23 1.12
N SER A 239 -7.98 -8.24 1.95
CA SER A 239 -7.28 -7.03 2.38
C SER A 239 -6.66 -6.28 1.21
N ALA A 240 -5.92 -6.99 0.34
CA ALA A 240 -5.27 -6.40 -0.84
C ALA A 240 -6.29 -5.79 -1.81
N TRP A 241 -7.38 -6.51 -2.12
CA TRP A 241 -8.46 -6.01 -2.98
C TRP A 241 -9.21 -4.84 -2.33
N GLY A 242 -9.41 -4.85 -1.00
CA GLY A 242 -9.99 -3.73 -0.26
C GLY A 242 -9.15 -2.46 -0.38
N LEU A 243 -7.83 -2.58 -0.25
CA LEU A 243 -6.90 -1.46 -0.45
C LEU A 243 -6.90 -0.96 -1.89
N LEU A 244 -6.93 -1.85 -2.88
CA LEU A 244 -7.02 -1.48 -4.29
C LEU A 244 -8.33 -0.75 -4.61
N ALA A 245 -9.46 -1.24 -4.09
CA ALA A 245 -10.76 -0.59 -4.24
C ALA A 245 -10.76 0.81 -3.63
N TYR A 246 -10.11 0.99 -2.48
CA TYR A 246 -9.93 2.29 -1.87
C TYR A 246 -9.09 3.23 -2.75
N LEU A 247 -7.95 2.75 -3.27
CA LEU A 247 -7.11 3.54 -4.18
C LEU A 247 -7.90 3.98 -5.43
N LYS A 248 -8.69 3.09 -6.00
CA LYS A 248 -9.56 3.42 -7.14
C LYS A 248 -10.66 4.42 -6.78
N ALA A 249 -11.27 4.29 -5.60
CA ALA A 249 -12.29 5.23 -5.13
C ALA A 249 -11.71 6.64 -4.89
N THR A 250 -10.45 6.72 -4.48
CA THR A 250 -9.72 8.00 -4.32
C THR A 250 -9.55 8.71 -5.66
N ASP A 251 -9.17 7.98 -6.72
CA ASP A 251 -9.06 8.50 -8.09
C ASP A 251 -10.41 8.99 -8.64
N THR A 252 -11.47 8.21 -8.45
CA THR A 252 -12.82 8.56 -8.93
C THR A 252 -13.36 9.83 -8.25
N ARG A 253 -13.07 10.03 -6.95
CA ARG A 253 -13.44 11.25 -6.23
C ARG A 253 -12.70 12.48 -6.73
N GLU A 254 -11.43 12.33 -7.08
CA GLU A 254 -10.66 13.40 -7.69
C GLU A 254 -11.30 13.85 -8.99
N ASN A 255 -11.61 12.92 -9.89
CA ASN A 255 -12.27 13.21 -11.17
C ASN A 255 -13.67 13.83 -10.98
N ALA A 256 -14.46 13.36 -10.02
CA ALA A 256 -15.76 13.95 -9.67
C ALA A 256 -15.60 15.37 -9.13
N SER A 257 -14.60 15.64 -8.31
CA SER A 257 -14.29 16.96 -7.77
C SER A 257 -13.94 17.97 -8.88
N PHE A 258 -13.14 17.55 -9.87
CA PHE A 258 -12.84 18.36 -11.05
C PHE A 258 -14.09 18.63 -11.90
N ALA A 259 -14.94 17.64 -12.08
CA ALA A 259 -16.20 17.82 -12.83
C ALA A 259 -17.12 18.83 -12.14
N ILE A 260 -17.24 18.79 -10.81
CA ILE A 260 -18.02 19.74 -10.02
C ILE A 260 -17.42 21.14 -10.09
N ALA A 261 -16.11 21.28 -9.94
CA ALA A 261 -15.40 22.55 -10.03
C ALA A 261 -15.56 23.19 -11.43
N ARG A 262 -15.40 22.39 -12.49
CA ARG A 262 -15.59 22.81 -13.89
C ARG A 262 -17.03 23.24 -14.16
N LYS A 263 -18.03 22.53 -13.62
CA LYS A 263 -19.44 22.87 -13.72
C LYS A 263 -19.77 24.19 -13.00
N HIS A 264 -19.19 24.39 -11.81
CA HIS A 264 -19.35 25.63 -11.06
C HIS A 264 -18.72 26.83 -11.80
N GLN A 265 -17.51 26.67 -12.32
CA GLN A 265 -16.82 27.71 -13.09
C GLN A 265 -17.56 28.06 -14.38
N ARG A 266 -18.11 27.07 -15.11
CA ARG A 266 -18.97 27.31 -16.28
C ARG A 266 -20.25 28.08 -15.91
N ARG A 267 -20.90 27.76 -14.77
CA ARG A 267 -22.06 28.51 -14.29
C ARG A 267 -21.74 29.97 -13.97
N LEU A 268 -20.60 30.21 -13.31
CA LEU A 268 -20.15 31.57 -13.01
C LEU A 268 -19.85 32.36 -14.29
N THR A 269 -19.18 31.76 -15.27
CA THR A 269 -18.89 32.38 -16.56
C THR A 269 -20.16 32.69 -17.34
N GLN A 270 -21.16 31.79 -17.34
CA GLN A 270 -22.44 32.03 -17.96
C GLN A 270 -23.26 33.13 -17.25
N ALA A 271 -23.25 33.15 -15.93
CA ALA A 271 -23.90 34.21 -15.15
C ALA A 271 -23.22 35.57 -15.37
N ALA A 272 -21.90 35.61 -15.49
CA ALA A 272 -21.17 36.83 -15.83
C ALA A 272 -21.50 37.31 -17.25
N ARG A 273 -21.58 36.41 -18.24
CA ARG A 273 -21.98 36.76 -19.61
C ARG A 273 -23.38 37.32 -19.67
N ARG A 274 -24.38 36.77 -18.94
CA ARG A 274 -25.74 37.27 -18.85
C ARG A 274 -25.84 38.65 -18.18
N ARG A 275 -24.88 39.03 -17.33
CA ARG A 275 -24.82 40.35 -16.72
C ARG A 275 -24.20 41.40 -17.63
N VAL A 276 -23.48 40.96 -18.65
CA VAL A 276 -22.77 41.84 -19.62
C VAL A 276 -23.55 41.97 -20.93
N GLU A 277 -24.64 41.17 -21.13
CA GLU A 277 -25.58 41.44 -22.23
C GLU A 277 -26.16 42.85 -22.01
N PRO A 278 -25.98 43.78 -22.94
CA PRO A 278 -26.48 45.11 -22.79
C PRO A 278 -28.02 45.04 -22.68
N ILE A 279 -28.55 45.73 -21.68
CA ILE A 279 -29.95 46.02 -21.57
C ILE A 279 -30.30 46.62 -22.92
N GLY A 280 -31.18 45.95 -23.68
CA GLY A 280 -31.62 46.40 -24.99
C GLY A 280 -31.97 47.89 -24.95
N ASP A 281 -31.55 48.57 -25.97
CA ASP A 281 -31.71 50.01 -26.14
C ASP A 281 -33.14 50.43 -25.80
N PRO A 282 -33.41 51.17 -24.73
CA PRO A 282 -34.78 51.53 -24.34
C PRO A 282 -35.37 52.65 -25.26
N PHE A 283 -34.57 53.15 -26.21
CA PHE A 283 -35.02 54.10 -27.19
C PHE A 283 -35.01 53.48 -28.59
N GLY A 284 -36.06 52.69 -28.87
CA GLY A 284 -36.34 52.24 -30.22
C GLY A 284 -36.45 53.48 -31.13
N THR A 285 -35.45 53.70 -31.95
CA THR A 285 -35.57 54.68 -33.06
C THR A 285 -36.62 54.15 -34.00
N GLU A 286 -37.81 54.79 -33.94
CA GLU A 286 -38.84 54.74 -34.96
C GLU A 286 -38.19 55.02 -36.32
N LYS A 287 -38.12 54.04 -37.15
CA LYS A 287 -37.84 54.25 -38.59
C LYS A 287 -39.08 54.87 -39.16
N GLU A 288 -39.01 56.18 -39.46
CA GLU A 288 -39.91 56.87 -40.37
C GLU A 288 -39.95 56.12 -41.71
N GLU A 289 -41.12 55.51 -42.00
CA GLU A 289 -41.50 55.16 -43.36
C GLU A 289 -41.82 56.43 -44.10
N ARG A 290 -40.86 56.94 -44.92
CA ARG A 290 -41.19 57.87 -45.97
C ARG A 290 -41.76 57.10 -47.17
N HIS A 291 -43.02 57.23 -47.39
CA HIS A 291 -43.64 57.04 -48.66
C HIS A 291 -43.02 58.01 -49.67
N GLU A 292 -42.46 57.49 -50.74
CA GLU A 292 -42.31 58.23 -51.98
C GLU A 292 -43.28 57.63 -53.00
N GLU A 293 -44.37 58.34 -53.21
CA GLU A 293 -45.10 58.29 -54.45
C GLU A 293 -44.32 59.05 -55.52
N ASN A 294 -43.99 58.39 -56.62
CA ASN A 294 -44.19 58.77 -58.02
C ASN A 294 -43.50 57.72 -58.93
#